data_5ca5592064043569f2ff1239ce78b856
#
_entry.id   5ca5592064043569f2ff1239ce78b856
#
_cell.length_a   1.000
_cell.length_b   1.000
_cell.length_c   1.000
_cell.angle_alpha   90.00
_cell.angle_beta   90.00
_cell.angle_gamma   90.00
#
_symmetry.space_group_name_H-M   'P 1'
#
loop_
_entity.id
_entity.type
_entity.pdbx_description
1 polymer ?
#
loop_
_entity_poly.entity_id
_entity_poly.type
_entity_poly.pdbx_seq_one_letter_code
_entity_poly.pdbx_strand_id
1 'polypeptide(L)'
;IGGMKPAKIAASIPPIAASRYTNVNARNCRRHRSHRIKLSRMARNNIFRNPKSAILTFVSLFLGLILFLVSAGLLSSLSPENFINQWGESDFALTYSISEEEGLISDKMLQEIKSMEGTENVRVTYSASPHTTMDVVYDQNVFDKYIDSLNGVSGLDFSNEETLKDYTDNFWSGVYGIDSQYIEELNETLENPIDLKSFENGELVVLSAMTDDEEKPLIQPGQTITVIGEYGEHTFTVASGFLNSDFQSGRGNERGTAPDLYISQQALKTLSKETKIFRIAFDVIDSSYNEEIMATLQSMTSSVSGITIQSRYEKQQEIEGYLLTSKVLATGLSAVFLLIGIMNFINTMVVSVNTRKHEFAILESVGMTKKQIRKVLLLEGGYYWSISFLLLITLGTGIYIPIYAAFEQMVPYATFSYPITSLLIIATIILFVCSITPIMAFKEDIVQSVVERLRQD
;
A
#
# COMPACT_ATOMS: atom_id res chain seq x y z
N ILE A 1 -16.18 13.67 -34.68
CA ILE A 1 -17.54 13.95 -34.12
C ILE A 1 -17.61 15.33 -33.44
N GLY A 2 -16.54 15.81 -32.74
CA GLY A 2 -16.51 17.10 -32.04
C GLY A 2 -16.60 18.35 -32.94
N GLY A 3 -16.14 18.28 -34.18
CA GLY A 3 -16.17 19.42 -35.13
C GLY A 3 -17.47 19.59 -35.95
N MET A 4 -18.34 18.59 -35.99
CA MET A 4 -19.54 18.63 -36.85
C MET A 4 -20.61 19.62 -36.36
N LYS A 5 -20.80 19.83 -35.06
CA LYS A 5 -21.74 20.80 -34.52
C LYS A 5 -21.35 22.26 -34.81
N PRO A 6 -20.09 22.70 -34.55
CA PRO A 6 -19.63 24.03 -34.93
C PRO A 6 -19.72 24.29 -36.43
N ALA A 7 -19.33 23.32 -37.27
CA ALA A 7 -19.40 23.43 -38.73
C ALA A 7 -20.84 23.58 -39.24
N LYS A 8 -21.79 22.84 -38.65
CA LYS A 8 -23.22 22.93 -39.03
C LYS A 8 -23.86 24.27 -38.60
N ILE A 9 -23.42 24.83 -37.45
CA ILE A 9 -23.86 26.15 -36.99
C ILE A 9 -23.26 27.22 -37.89
N ALA A 10 -21.99 27.17 -38.25
CA ALA A 10 -21.32 28.10 -39.13
C ALA A 10 -21.98 28.10 -40.55
N ALA A 11 -22.35 26.94 -41.08
CA ALA A 11 -23.01 26.80 -42.36
C ALA A 11 -24.46 27.29 -42.38
N SER A 12 -25.13 27.43 -41.23
CA SER A 12 -26.53 27.86 -41.12
C SER A 12 -26.70 29.36 -40.89
N ILE A 13 -25.63 30.13 -40.73
CA ILE A 13 -25.69 31.57 -40.45
C ILE A 13 -25.54 32.35 -41.74
N PRO A 14 -26.51 33.22 -42.11
CA PRO A 14 -26.36 34.10 -43.28
C PRO A 14 -25.15 35.03 -43.16
N PRO A 15 -24.42 35.37 -44.26
CA PRO A 15 -23.22 36.19 -44.22
C PRO A 15 -23.35 37.53 -43.45
N ILE A 16 -24.51 38.19 -43.57
CA ILE A 16 -24.81 39.42 -42.91
C ILE A 16 -25.06 39.24 -41.39
N ALA A 17 -25.54 38.06 -41.00
CA ALA A 17 -25.72 37.72 -39.57
C ALA A 17 -24.41 37.23 -38.93
N ALA A 18 -23.51 36.62 -39.74
CA ALA A 18 -22.19 36.20 -39.27
C ALA A 18 -21.32 37.39 -38.88
N SER A 19 -21.37 38.49 -39.59
CA SER A 19 -20.62 39.72 -39.26
C SER A 19 -21.15 40.46 -38.01
N ARG A 20 -22.39 40.15 -37.55
CA ARG A 20 -23.01 40.71 -36.36
C ARG A 20 -23.20 39.70 -35.24
N TYR A 21 -22.67 38.49 -35.39
CA TYR A 21 -22.87 37.43 -34.42
C TYR A 21 -21.97 37.65 -33.19
N THR A 22 -22.51 38.41 -32.24
CA THR A 22 -21.95 38.43 -30.87
C THR A 22 -22.71 37.37 -30.04
N ASN A 23 -22.00 36.34 -29.62
CA ASN A 23 -22.55 35.25 -28.81
C ASN A 23 -22.84 35.73 -27.38
N VAL A 24 -23.76 36.71 -27.27
CA VAL A 24 -24.22 37.27 -25.99
C VAL A 24 -25.60 36.72 -25.69
N ASN A 25 -25.66 35.60 -25.02
CA ASN A 25 -26.90 35.21 -24.33
C ASN A 25 -27.16 36.20 -23.19
N ALA A 26 -27.87 37.28 -23.49
CA ALA A 26 -28.38 38.24 -22.49
C ALA A 26 -29.45 37.53 -21.63
N ARG A 27 -29.05 36.80 -20.62
CA ARG A 27 -29.97 36.41 -19.55
C ARG A 27 -30.23 37.62 -18.68
N ASN A 28 -31.53 37.97 -18.51
CA ASN A 28 -32.05 39.04 -17.68
C ASN A 28 -31.31 39.14 -16.33
N CYS A 29 -30.39 40.09 -16.23
CA CYS A 29 -29.74 40.44 -14.97
C CYS A 29 -30.68 41.31 -14.15
N ARG A 30 -31.28 40.78 -13.07
CA ARG A 30 -31.95 41.58 -12.04
C ARG A 30 -30.98 42.64 -11.50
N ARG A 31 -31.31 43.91 -11.70
CA ARG A 31 -30.56 45.06 -11.19
C ARG A 31 -30.56 45.05 -9.66
N HIS A 32 -29.47 44.60 -9.04
CA HIS A 32 -29.17 44.91 -7.64
C HIS A 32 -28.31 46.19 -7.60
N ARG A 33 -28.85 47.27 -7.04
CA ARG A 33 -28.08 48.47 -6.73
C ARG A 33 -27.05 48.18 -5.66
N SER A 34 -25.77 48.16 -6.03
CA SER A 34 -24.63 48.15 -5.08
C SER A 34 -23.68 49.28 -5.43
N HIS A 35 -23.48 50.20 -4.51
CA HIS A 35 -22.67 51.42 -4.67
C HIS A 35 -21.16 51.22 -4.74
N ARG A 36 -20.65 50.00 -4.68
CA ARG A 36 -19.23 49.67 -4.91
C ARG A 36 -19.14 48.39 -5.74
N ILE A 37 -18.57 48.51 -6.92
CA ILE A 37 -18.23 47.31 -7.75
C ILE A 37 -17.09 46.56 -7.05
N LYS A 38 -17.42 45.46 -6.37
CA LYS A 38 -16.40 44.59 -5.81
C LYS A 38 -15.78 43.77 -6.96
N LEU A 39 -14.49 43.93 -7.21
CA LEU A 39 -13.74 43.21 -8.26
C LEU A 39 -13.93 41.67 -8.16
N SER A 40 -14.06 41.16 -6.94
CA SER A 40 -14.32 39.72 -6.70
C SER A 40 -15.69 39.25 -7.23
N ARG A 41 -16.75 40.11 -7.15
CA ARG A 41 -18.06 39.80 -7.72
C ARG A 41 -18.00 39.77 -9.25
N MET A 42 -17.23 40.70 -9.83
CA MET A 42 -16.99 40.74 -11.28
C MET A 42 -16.27 39.47 -11.75
N ALA A 43 -15.20 39.07 -11.11
CA ALA A 43 -14.46 37.84 -11.41
C ALA A 43 -15.37 36.60 -11.36
N ARG A 44 -16.16 36.44 -10.28
CA ARG A 44 -17.09 35.32 -10.14
C ARG A 44 -18.16 35.31 -11.26
N ASN A 45 -18.75 36.44 -11.58
CA ASN A 45 -19.77 36.51 -12.63
C ASN A 45 -19.19 36.19 -14.02
N ASN A 46 -17.93 36.53 -14.26
CA ASN A 46 -17.23 36.23 -15.51
C ASN A 46 -17.04 34.72 -15.72
N ILE A 47 -16.65 33.98 -14.68
CA ILE A 47 -16.47 32.52 -14.75
C ILE A 47 -17.78 31.83 -15.14
N PHE A 48 -18.89 32.23 -14.50
CA PHE A 48 -20.20 31.58 -14.71
C PHE A 48 -20.98 32.15 -15.91
N ARG A 49 -20.40 33.08 -16.66
CA ARG A 49 -21.00 33.59 -17.90
C ARG A 49 -21.09 32.51 -18.99
N ASN A 50 -20.03 31.64 -19.07
CA ASN A 50 -19.98 30.48 -19.95
C ASN A 50 -19.90 29.19 -19.11
N PRO A 51 -21.02 28.71 -18.52
CA PRO A 51 -21.00 27.65 -17.52
C PRO A 51 -20.50 26.32 -18.09
N LYS A 52 -20.74 26.04 -19.37
CA LYS A 52 -20.26 24.79 -20.02
C LYS A 52 -18.75 24.72 -20.07
N SER A 53 -18.08 25.81 -20.45
CA SER A 53 -16.61 25.86 -20.49
C SER A 53 -16.01 25.82 -19.08
N ALA A 54 -16.61 26.56 -18.13
CA ALA A 54 -16.17 26.54 -16.74
C ALA A 54 -16.28 25.14 -16.12
N ILE A 55 -17.41 24.45 -16.29
CA ILE A 55 -17.60 23.08 -15.79
C ILE A 55 -16.58 22.12 -16.40
N LEU A 56 -16.37 22.19 -17.73
CA LEU A 56 -15.38 21.33 -18.39
C LEU A 56 -13.97 21.53 -17.80
N THR A 57 -13.60 22.78 -17.53
CA THR A 57 -12.31 23.10 -16.92
C THR A 57 -12.21 22.58 -15.48
N PHE A 58 -13.27 22.76 -14.67
CA PHE A 58 -13.31 22.22 -13.30
C PHE A 58 -13.22 20.68 -13.30
N VAL A 59 -13.97 20.00 -14.15
CA VAL A 59 -13.95 18.54 -14.26
C VAL A 59 -12.57 18.05 -14.71
N SER A 60 -11.95 18.72 -15.68
CA SER A 60 -10.62 18.33 -16.17
C SER A 60 -9.52 18.50 -15.11
N LEU A 61 -9.53 19.63 -14.38
CA LEU A 61 -8.61 19.84 -13.26
C LEU A 61 -8.87 18.85 -12.13
N PHE A 62 -10.14 18.62 -11.80
CA PHE A 62 -10.52 17.69 -10.74
C PHE A 62 -10.10 16.27 -11.05
N LEU A 63 -10.29 15.79 -12.30
CA LEU A 63 -9.84 14.44 -12.72
C LEU A 63 -8.33 14.26 -12.58
N GLY A 64 -7.54 15.26 -12.97
CA GLY A 64 -6.09 15.21 -12.78
C GLY A 64 -5.70 15.18 -11.30
N LEU A 65 -6.36 16.00 -10.49
CA LEU A 65 -6.13 16.08 -9.04
C LEU A 65 -6.54 14.81 -8.29
N ILE A 66 -7.67 14.19 -8.63
CA ILE A 66 -8.14 12.99 -7.95
C ILE A 66 -7.27 11.77 -8.28
N LEU A 67 -6.83 11.62 -9.54
CA LEU A 67 -5.90 10.58 -9.91
C LEU A 67 -4.57 10.71 -9.15
N PHE A 68 -4.09 11.94 -9.00
CA PHE A 68 -2.91 12.21 -8.18
C PHE A 68 -3.15 11.89 -6.70
N LEU A 69 -4.29 12.30 -6.13
CA LEU A 69 -4.64 12.00 -4.74
C LEU A 69 -4.66 10.49 -4.48
N VAL A 70 -5.37 9.73 -5.34
CA VAL A 70 -5.49 8.28 -5.19
C VAL A 70 -4.13 7.61 -5.32
N SER A 71 -3.37 7.93 -6.38
CA SER A 71 -2.04 7.32 -6.58
C SER A 71 -1.07 7.64 -5.46
N ALA A 72 -0.99 8.91 -5.05
CA ALA A 72 -0.10 9.32 -3.96
C ALA A 72 -0.54 8.74 -2.61
N GLY A 73 -1.85 8.64 -2.37
CA GLY A 73 -2.42 8.07 -1.14
C GLY A 73 -2.15 6.58 -1.02
N LEU A 74 -2.47 5.79 -2.06
CA LEU A 74 -2.23 4.34 -2.04
C LEU A 74 -0.73 4.01 -1.93
N LEU A 75 0.14 4.75 -2.63
CA LEU A 75 1.58 4.53 -2.54
C LEU A 75 2.18 4.94 -1.19
N SER A 76 1.61 5.97 -0.55
CA SER A 76 2.04 6.37 0.79
C SER A 76 1.50 5.46 1.90
N SER A 77 0.47 4.66 1.61
CA SER A 77 -0.07 3.67 2.53
C SER A 77 0.75 2.37 2.58
N LEU A 78 1.58 2.11 1.56
CA LEU A 78 2.48 0.96 1.54
C LEU A 78 3.69 1.24 2.43
N SER A 79 3.75 0.56 3.58
CA SER A 79 4.89 0.61 4.50
C SER A 79 5.80 -0.59 4.25
N PRO A 80 7.07 -0.38 3.85
CA PRO A 80 8.05 -1.46 3.80
C PRO A 80 8.21 -2.17 5.14
N GLU A 81 8.22 -1.40 6.22
CA GLU A 81 8.37 -1.89 7.58
C GLU A 81 7.23 -2.85 7.98
N ASN A 82 5.98 -2.46 7.72
CA ASN A 82 4.83 -3.32 8.03
C ASN A 82 4.82 -4.60 7.18
N PHE A 83 5.26 -4.52 5.93
CA PHE A 83 5.42 -5.70 5.10
C PHE A 83 6.48 -6.64 5.66
N ILE A 84 7.63 -6.10 6.08
CA ILE A 84 8.75 -6.86 6.61
C ILE A 84 8.37 -7.48 7.96
N ASN A 85 7.62 -6.78 8.80
CA ASN A 85 7.14 -7.31 10.09
C ASN A 85 6.17 -8.50 9.93
N GLN A 86 5.52 -8.64 8.78
CA GLN A 86 4.73 -9.84 8.46
C GLN A 86 5.60 -11.01 7.96
N TRP A 87 6.86 -10.75 7.58
CA TRP A 87 7.76 -11.74 6.99
C TRP A 87 8.55 -12.54 8.03
N GLY A 88 8.67 -12.02 9.25
CA GLY A 88 9.38 -12.67 10.32
C GLY A 88 9.86 -11.72 11.41
N GLU A 89 10.06 -12.26 12.60
CA GLU A 89 10.47 -11.48 13.76
C GLU A 89 11.98 -11.29 13.85
N SER A 90 12.78 -12.16 13.17
CA SER A 90 14.24 -12.14 13.23
C SER A 90 14.86 -11.36 12.07
N ASP A 91 15.97 -10.67 12.33
CA ASP A 91 16.70 -9.92 11.29
C ASP A 91 17.37 -10.87 10.29
N PHE A 92 17.90 -11.99 10.76
CA PHE A 92 18.49 -13.06 9.95
C PHE A 92 18.02 -14.43 10.39
N ALA A 93 17.87 -15.34 9.41
CA ALA A 93 17.72 -16.75 9.70
C ALA A 93 18.38 -17.61 8.62
N LEU A 94 19.01 -18.71 9.06
CA LEU A 94 19.49 -19.80 8.23
C LEU A 94 18.55 -20.98 8.41
N THR A 95 18.05 -21.53 7.31
CA THR A 95 17.19 -22.72 7.32
C THR A 95 17.61 -23.64 6.20
N TYR A 96 17.57 -24.95 6.40
CA TYR A 96 17.75 -25.90 5.29
C TYR A 96 16.39 -26.46 4.83
N SER A 97 16.31 -26.87 3.57
CA SER A 97 15.14 -27.57 3.05
C SER A 97 15.10 -29.00 3.59
N ILE A 98 13.92 -29.45 4.03
CA ILE A 98 13.71 -30.81 4.52
C ILE A 98 13.91 -31.89 3.42
N SER A 99 13.75 -31.48 2.13
CA SER A 99 14.00 -32.35 0.97
C SER A 99 15.48 -32.61 0.67
N GLU A 100 16.38 -31.84 1.29
CA GLU A 100 17.84 -31.99 1.13
C GLU A 100 18.44 -32.91 2.19
N GLU A 101 19.77 -33.15 2.12
CA GLU A 101 20.48 -33.91 3.13
C GLU A 101 20.36 -33.25 4.51
N GLU A 102 20.00 -34.02 5.52
CA GLU A 102 19.83 -33.53 6.88
C GLU A 102 21.17 -33.13 7.52
N GLY A 103 21.12 -32.14 8.41
CA GLY A 103 22.31 -31.73 9.17
C GLY A 103 23.27 -30.81 8.42
N LEU A 104 22.79 -30.11 7.40
CA LEU A 104 23.57 -29.12 6.64
C LEU A 104 24.01 -27.95 7.51
N ILE A 105 23.21 -27.55 8.50
CA ILE A 105 23.59 -26.53 9.49
C ILE A 105 24.36 -27.22 10.62
N SER A 106 25.66 -26.94 10.73
CA SER A 106 26.54 -27.56 11.71
C SER A 106 26.63 -26.75 13.01
N ASP A 107 27.01 -27.45 14.10
CA ASP A 107 27.33 -26.77 15.37
C ASP A 107 28.45 -25.73 15.23
N LYS A 108 29.38 -25.93 14.28
CA LYS A 108 30.41 -24.96 13.98
C LYS A 108 29.84 -23.65 13.45
N MET A 109 28.87 -23.74 12.52
CA MET A 109 28.15 -22.54 12.00
C MET A 109 27.40 -21.81 13.13
N LEU A 110 26.75 -22.56 14.02
CA LEU A 110 26.10 -21.98 15.20
C LEU A 110 27.08 -21.23 16.10
N GLN A 111 28.25 -21.82 16.40
CA GLN A 111 29.25 -21.13 17.21
C GLN A 111 29.83 -19.90 16.53
N GLU A 112 30.03 -19.97 15.22
CA GLU A 112 30.51 -18.84 14.43
C GLU A 112 29.50 -17.70 14.47
N ILE A 113 28.20 -17.96 14.25
CA ILE A 113 27.13 -16.97 14.35
C ILE A 113 27.09 -16.37 15.76
N LYS A 114 27.13 -17.19 16.82
CA LYS A 114 27.14 -16.70 18.21
C LYS A 114 28.34 -15.83 18.56
N SER A 115 29.44 -15.96 17.82
CA SER A 115 30.66 -15.18 18.03
C SER A 115 30.82 -13.97 17.13
N MET A 116 29.91 -13.76 16.16
CA MET A 116 29.93 -12.59 15.29
C MET A 116 29.64 -11.32 16.08
N GLU A 117 30.41 -10.28 15.80
CA GLU A 117 30.13 -8.95 16.35
C GLU A 117 28.79 -8.40 15.80
N GLY A 118 27.97 -7.85 16.66
CA GLY A 118 26.68 -7.28 16.29
C GLY A 118 25.50 -8.25 16.29
N THR A 119 25.69 -9.55 16.59
CA THR A 119 24.60 -10.52 16.73
C THR A 119 24.07 -10.56 18.15
N GLU A 120 22.75 -10.65 18.28
CA GLU A 120 22.05 -10.86 19.55
C GLU A 120 20.87 -11.82 19.37
N ASN A 121 20.28 -12.27 20.46
CA ASN A 121 19.08 -13.11 20.48
C ASN A 121 19.16 -14.33 19.55
N VAL A 122 20.28 -15.08 19.63
CA VAL A 122 20.47 -16.27 18.77
C VAL A 122 19.58 -17.40 19.24
N ARG A 123 18.61 -17.76 18.43
CA ARG A 123 17.58 -18.78 18.67
C ARG A 123 17.81 -19.99 17.75
N VAL A 124 17.68 -21.18 18.29
CA VAL A 124 17.92 -22.41 17.56
C VAL A 124 16.68 -23.30 17.55
N THR A 125 16.32 -23.78 16.37
CA THR A 125 15.27 -24.77 16.18
C THR A 125 15.88 -26.06 15.71
N TYR A 126 15.49 -27.16 16.33
CA TYR A 126 15.95 -28.51 16.03
C TYR A 126 14.83 -29.33 15.40
N SER A 127 15.18 -30.23 14.48
CA SER A 127 14.26 -31.24 13.95
C SER A 127 14.77 -32.65 14.30
N ALA A 128 13.87 -33.61 14.26
CA ALA A 128 14.24 -35.01 14.25
C ALA A 128 15.04 -35.36 12.98
N SER A 129 15.87 -36.39 13.04
CA SER A 129 16.60 -36.93 11.90
C SER A 129 16.43 -38.44 11.84
N PRO A 130 15.81 -39.00 10.80
CA PRO A 130 15.09 -38.31 9.74
C PRO A 130 13.78 -37.61 10.25
N HIS A 131 13.43 -36.50 9.65
CA HIS A 131 12.27 -35.69 10.06
C HIS A 131 10.90 -36.38 9.89
N THR A 132 10.86 -37.45 9.07
CA THR A 132 9.65 -38.23 8.77
C THR A 132 9.27 -39.24 9.88
N THR A 133 9.99 -39.25 11.00
CA THR A 133 9.83 -40.29 12.03
C THR A 133 8.83 -39.92 13.12
N MET A 134 8.18 -38.79 13.01
CA MET A 134 7.22 -38.35 14.03
C MET A 134 5.82 -38.20 13.44
N ASP A 135 4.86 -38.90 14.05
CA ASP A 135 3.45 -38.76 13.76
C ASP A 135 2.75 -37.99 14.89
N VAL A 136 1.79 -37.13 14.51
CA VAL A 136 1.00 -36.36 15.49
C VAL A 136 -0.44 -36.87 15.48
N VAL A 137 -0.92 -37.24 16.64
CA VAL A 137 -2.30 -37.72 16.82
C VAL A 137 -3.14 -36.58 17.38
N TYR A 138 -4.08 -36.12 16.58
CA TYR A 138 -5.08 -35.12 16.96
C TYR A 138 -6.37 -35.76 17.41
N ASP A 139 -7.18 -35.03 18.18
CA ASP A 139 -8.59 -35.36 18.38
C ASP A 139 -9.32 -35.33 17.02
N GLN A 140 -10.23 -36.29 16.78
CA GLN A 140 -10.94 -36.43 15.51
C GLN A 140 -11.65 -35.15 15.04
N ASN A 141 -12.03 -34.27 15.97
CA ASN A 141 -12.71 -33.03 15.65
C ASN A 141 -11.81 -31.91 15.08
N VAL A 142 -10.47 -32.03 15.16
CA VAL A 142 -9.56 -30.97 14.71
C VAL A 142 -9.56 -30.85 13.18
N PHE A 143 -9.47 -31.98 12.49
CA PHE A 143 -9.53 -32.01 11.02
C PHE A 143 -10.88 -31.53 10.50
N ASP A 144 -11.98 -32.00 11.12
CA ASP A 144 -13.33 -31.59 10.71
C ASP A 144 -13.52 -30.07 10.86
N LYS A 145 -13.06 -29.48 11.97
CA LYS A 145 -13.09 -28.04 12.17
C LYS A 145 -12.21 -27.29 11.15
N TYR A 146 -11.08 -27.86 10.78
CA TYR A 146 -10.20 -27.28 9.76
C TYR A 146 -10.92 -27.24 8.40
N ILE A 147 -11.56 -28.35 7.98
CA ILE A 147 -12.34 -28.39 6.74
C ILE A 147 -13.53 -27.44 6.81
N ASP A 148 -14.20 -27.34 7.96
CA ASP A 148 -15.31 -26.40 8.15
C ASP A 148 -14.85 -24.93 8.03
N SER A 149 -13.67 -24.59 8.53
CA SER A 149 -13.09 -23.24 8.41
C SER A 149 -12.74 -22.85 6.97
N LEU A 150 -12.54 -23.85 6.10
CA LEU A 150 -12.29 -23.63 4.67
C LEU A 150 -13.58 -23.62 3.83
N ASN A 151 -14.73 -23.92 4.42
CA ASN A 151 -16.02 -23.87 3.74
C ASN A 151 -16.37 -22.43 3.35
N GLY A 152 -16.60 -22.21 2.05
CA GLY A 152 -16.86 -20.87 1.49
C GLY A 152 -15.65 -20.21 0.82
N VAL A 153 -14.47 -20.79 0.92
CA VAL A 153 -13.31 -20.35 0.14
C VAL A 153 -13.55 -20.66 -1.33
N SER A 154 -13.47 -19.65 -2.17
CA SER A 154 -13.74 -19.78 -3.60
C SER A 154 -12.82 -20.80 -4.27
N GLY A 155 -13.42 -21.82 -4.90
CA GLY A 155 -12.68 -22.85 -5.66
C GLY A 155 -12.42 -24.15 -4.89
N LEU A 156 -12.81 -24.24 -3.61
CA LEU A 156 -12.74 -25.50 -2.84
C LEU A 156 -14.13 -26.17 -2.79
N ASP A 157 -14.15 -27.46 -3.08
CA ASP A 157 -15.35 -28.32 -2.99
C ASP A 157 -14.99 -29.62 -2.28
N PHE A 158 -15.24 -29.66 -0.99
CA PHE A 158 -14.98 -30.83 -0.13
C PHE A 158 -16.02 -31.95 -0.26
N SER A 159 -17.07 -31.78 -1.09
CA SER A 159 -17.94 -32.89 -1.49
C SER A 159 -17.25 -33.82 -2.51
N ASN A 160 -16.15 -33.38 -3.13
CA ASN A 160 -15.32 -34.16 -4.02
C ASN A 160 -14.32 -35.00 -3.18
N GLU A 161 -14.40 -36.35 -3.34
CA GLU A 161 -13.54 -37.28 -2.63
C GLU A 161 -12.03 -37.06 -2.91
N GLU A 162 -11.64 -36.61 -4.12
CA GLU A 162 -10.27 -36.32 -4.48
C GLU A 162 -9.72 -35.10 -3.72
N THR A 163 -10.54 -34.02 -3.66
CA THR A 163 -10.19 -32.81 -2.89
C THR A 163 -10.07 -33.13 -1.40
N LEU A 164 -11.04 -33.83 -0.81
CA LEU A 164 -11.01 -34.19 0.60
C LEU A 164 -9.81 -35.09 0.92
N LYS A 165 -9.49 -36.03 0.04
CA LYS A 165 -8.33 -36.91 0.19
C LYS A 165 -7.03 -36.12 0.15
N ASP A 166 -6.87 -35.18 -0.79
CA ASP A 166 -5.66 -34.34 -0.88
C ASP A 166 -5.44 -33.54 0.41
N TYR A 167 -6.50 -32.96 0.97
CA TYR A 167 -6.42 -32.24 2.24
C TYR A 167 -6.15 -33.18 3.43
N THR A 168 -6.68 -34.41 3.44
CA THR A 168 -6.41 -35.41 4.47
C THR A 168 -4.95 -35.87 4.43
N ASP A 169 -4.45 -36.17 3.24
CA ASP A 169 -3.07 -36.66 3.03
C ASP A 169 -2.03 -35.56 3.39
N ASN A 170 -2.43 -34.29 3.27
CA ASN A 170 -1.60 -33.14 3.60
C ASN A 170 -1.80 -32.60 5.04
N PHE A 171 -2.73 -33.17 5.83
CA PHE A 171 -2.98 -32.74 7.21
C PHE A 171 -1.99 -33.42 8.18
N TRP A 172 -0.74 -32.96 8.14
CA TRP A 172 0.32 -33.40 9.02
C TRP A 172 1.08 -32.20 9.58
N SER A 173 1.78 -32.40 10.70
CA SER A 173 2.52 -31.38 11.43
C SER A 173 4.00 -31.67 11.49
N GLY A 174 4.79 -30.61 11.44
CA GLY A 174 6.18 -30.71 11.86
C GLY A 174 6.31 -30.64 13.37
N VAL A 175 7.24 -31.41 13.90
CA VAL A 175 7.58 -31.38 15.32
C VAL A 175 9.00 -30.85 15.48
N TYR A 176 9.14 -29.75 16.20
CA TYR A 176 10.41 -29.05 16.37
C TYR A 176 10.76 -28.88 17.82
N GLY A 177 12.05 -29.06 18.14
CA GLY A 177 12.60 -28.67 19.43
C GLY A 177 13.09 -27.23 19.40
N ILE A 178 12.69 -26.41 20.37
CA ILE A 178 13.12 -25.04 20.51
C ILE A 178 13.75 -24.77 21.86
N ASP A 179 14.56 -23.71 21.93
CA ASP A 179 15.14 -23.22 23.18
C ASP A 179 14.10 -22.46 24.00
N SER A 180 14.27 -22.40 25.31
CA SER A 180 13.40 -21.65 26.23
C SER A 180 13.37 -20.15 25.94
N GLN A 181 14.38 -19.60 25.27
CA GLN A 181 14.40 -18.19 24.85
C GLN A 181 13.21 -17.81 23.98
N TYR A 182 12.77 -18.69 23.09
CA TYR A 182 11.56 -18.46 22.30
C TYR A 182 10.31 -18.28 23.18
N ILE A 183 10.24 -19.03 24.26
CA ILE A 183 9.11 -18.96 25.22
C ILE A 183 9.22 -17.70 26.09
N GLU A 184 10.43 -17.28 26.43
CA GLU A 184 10.64 -16.02 27.17
C GLU A 184 10.17 -14.83 26.35
N GLU A 185 10.56 -14.76 25.08
CA GLU A 185 10.13 -13.69 24.16
C GLU A 185 8.60 -13.73 23.93
N LEU A 186 8.02 -14.92 23.72
CA LEU A 186 6.58 -15.08 23.58
C LEU A 186 5.82 -14.60 24.82
N ASN A 187 6.35 -14.88 26.00
CA ASN A 187 5.78 -14.49 27.29
C ASN A 187 5.71 -12.97 27.49
N GLU A 188 6.53 -12.19 26.81
CA GLU A 188 6.45 -10.72 26.84
C GLU A 188 5.14 -10.19 26.21
N THR A 189 4.52 -10.97 25.33
CA THR A 189 3.30 -10.60 24.60
C THR A 189 2.05 -11.25 25.16
N LEU A 190 2.17 -12.28 26.01
CA LEU A 190 1.05 -13.06 26.52
C LEU A 190 0.46 -12.51 27.81
N GLU A 191 -0.88 -12.43 27.88
CA GLU A 191 -1.59 -12.14 29.15
C GLU A 191 -1.37 -13.24 30.20
N ASN A 192 -1.27 -14.50 29.76
CA ASN A 192 -1.04 -15.67 30.60
C ASN A 192 0.29 -16.33 30.20
N PRO A 193 1.40 -15.99 30.84
CA PRO A 193 2.71 -16.53 30.51
C PRO A 193 2.78 -18.07 30.61
N ILE A 194 3.51 -18.68 29.69
CA ILE A 194 3.81 -20.11 29.68
C ILE A 194 4.83 -20.42 30.76
N ASP A 195 4.58 -21.45 31.59
CA ASP A 195 5.54 -21.88 32.60
C ASP A 195 6.76 -22.52 31.94
N LEU A 196 7.90 -21.84 32.03
CA LEU A 196 9.17 -22.28 31.42
C LEU A 196 9.62 -23.65 31.93
N LYS A 197 9.39 -23.94 33.21
CA LYS A 197 9.79 -25.22 33.78
C LYS A 197 8.98 -26.39 33.21
N SER A 198 7.66 -26.23 33.14
CA SER A 198 6.79 -27.23 32.53
C SER A 198 7.09 -27.41 31.05
N PHE A 199 7.46 -26.33 30.34
CA PHE A 199 7.89 -26.43 28.94
C PHE A 199 9.23 -27.18 28.83
N GLU A 200 10.24 -26.83 29.60
CA GLU A 200 11.54 -27.50 29.60
C GLU A 200 11.44 -28.99 29.99
N ASN A 201 10.57 -29.32 30.96
CA ASN A 201 10.30 -30.69 31.35
C ASN A 201 9.58 -31.52 30.26
N GLY A 202 9.13 -30.89 29.19
CA GLY A 202 8.39 -31.57 28.10
C GLY A 202 6.93 -31.84 28.42
N GLU A 203 6.31 -31.09 29.32
CA GLU A 203 4.89 -31.22 29.64
C GLU A 203 4.00 -30.40 28.69
N LEU A 204 4.57 -29.34 28.08
CA LEU A 204 3.87 -28.37 27.25
C LEU A 204 4.33 -28.40 25.79
N VAL A 205 3.39 -28.08 24.89
CA VAL A 205 3.64 -27.82 23.47
C VAL A 205 3.07 -26.46 23.10
N VAL A 206 3.83 -25.71 22.31
CA VAL A 206 3.35 -24.48 21.67
C VAL A 206 3.06 -24.77 20.20
N LEU A 207 1.99 -24.25 19.67
CA LEU A 207 1.57 -24.48 18.28
C LEU A 207 1.89 -23.29 17.38
N SER A 208 2.02 -23.53 16.07
CA SER A 208 1.89 -22.45 15.12
C SER A 208 0.42 -21.97 15.06
N ALA A 209 0.20 -20.69 14.76
CA ALA A 209 -1.13 -20.13 14.70
C ALA A 209 -1.97 -20.85 13.62
N MET A 210 -3.12 -21.36 14.03
CA MET A 210 -4.15 -21.92 13.16
C MET A 210 -5.51 -21.55 13.74
N THR A 211 -6.26 -20.70 13.05
CA THR A 211 -7.52 -20.16 13.54
C THR A 211 -8.68 -20.53 12.62
N ASP A 212 -9.88 -20.52 13.16
CA ASP A 212 -11.13 -20.60 12.40
C ASP A 212 -11.52 -19.24 11.80
N ASP A 213 -12.70 -19.18 11.13
CA ASP A 213 -13.23 -17.95 10.52
C ASP A 213 -13.50 -16.82 11.53
N GLU A 214 -13.60 -17.14 12.83
CA GLU A 214 -13.80 -16.17 13.92
C GLU A 214 -12.46 -15.79 14.61
N GLU A 215 -11.33 -16.13 14.02
CA GLU A 215 -9.97 -15.94 14.56
C GLU A 215 -9.71 -16.70 15.87
N LYS A 216 -10.51 -17.74 16.17
CA LYS A 216 -10.31 -18.60 17.33
C LYS A 216 -9.38 -19.78 16.99
N PRO A 217 -8.46 -20.13 17.89
CA PRO A 217 -7.62 -21.30 17.66
C PRO A 217 -8.43 -22.58 17.45
N LEU A 218 -8.09 -23.36 16.43
CA LEU A 218 -8.73 -24.67 16.20
C LEU A 218 -8.44 -25.65 17.35
N ILE A 219 -7.26 -25.55 17.93
CA ILE A 219 -6.85 -26.34 19.10
C ILE A 219 -6.70 -25.37 20.28
N GLN A 220 -7.48 -25.61 21.33
CA GLN A 220 -7.53 -24.69 22.47
C GLN A 220 -6.41 -24.99 23.48
N PRO A 221 -5.87 -23.97 24.16
CA PRO A 221 -4.96 -24.17 25.30
C PRO A 221 -5.57 -25.11 26.34
N GLY A 222 -4.74 -26.00 26.88
CA GLY A 222 -5.15 -27.04 27.82
C GLY A 222 -5.63 -28.35 27.23
N GLN A 223 -5.86 -28.42 25.90
CA GLN A 223 -6.07 -29.69 25.22
C GLN A 223 -4.76 -30.48 25.13
N THR A 224 -4.86 -31.77 24.89
CA THR A 224 -3.68 -32.65 24.77
C THR A 224 -3.45 -33.09 23.35
N ILE A 225 -2.17 -33.19 22.96
CA ILE A 225 -1.72 -33.71 21.67
C ILE A 225 -0.69 -34.80 21.95
N THR A 226 -0.81 -35.91 21.26
CA THR A 226 0.16 -37.02 21.36
C THR A 226 1.07 -37.03 20.15
N VAL A 227 2.36 -37.04 20.41
CA VAL A 227 3.41 -37.21 19.39
C VAL A 227 4.00 -38.61 19.51
N ILE A 228 4.02 -39.35 18.42
CA ILE A 228 4.60 -40.67 18.31
C ILE A 228 5.95 -40.53 17.61
N GLY A 229 7.02 -40.83 18.32
CA GLY A 229 8.39 -40.84 17.81
C GLY A 229 9.02 -42.23 17.79
N GLU A 230 10.30 -42.32 17.42
CA GLU A 230 11.05 -43.62 17.35
C GLU A 230 11.13 -44.34 18.69
N TYR A 231 11.16 -43.61 19.80
CA TYR A 231 11.32 -44.19 21.14
C TYR A 231 10.01 -44.35 21.92
N GLY A 232 8.90 -44.03 21.31
CA GLY A 232 7.57 -44.18 21.90
C GLY A 232 6.69 -42.93 21.69
N GLU A 233 5.63 -42.89 22.44
CA GLU A 233 4.68 -41.80 22.41
C GLU A 233 4.83 -40.86 23.62
N HIS A 234 4.56 -39.58 23.41
CA HIS A 234 4.53 -38.61 24.48
C HIS A 234 3.30 -37.66 24.28
N THR A 235 2.58 -37.44 25.36
CA THR A 235 1.41 -36.57 25.33
C THR A 235 1.74 -35.22 25.99
N PHE A 236 1.53 -34.14 25.23
CA PHE A 236 1.76 -32.78 25.64
C PHE A 236 0.45 -32.06 25.91
N THR A 237 0.46 -31.11 26.83
CA THR A 237 -0.63 -30.15 27.00
C THR A 237 -0.34 -28.90 26.16
N VAL A 238 -1.33 -28.44 25.41
CA VAL A 238 -1.23 -27.22 24.58
C VAL A 238 -1.14 -26.00 25.49
N ALA A 239 -0.06 -25.23 25.34
CA ALA A 239 0.17 -24.01 26.08
C ALA A 239 -0.70 -22.83 25.60
N SER A 240 -0.77 -21.77 26.38
CA SER A 240 -1.34 -20.50 25.96
C SER A 240 -0.41 -19.79 24.98
N GLY A 241 -0.96 -19.30 23.87
CA GLY A 241 -0.18 -18.59 22.85
C GLY A 241 0.29 -19.44 21.71
N PHE A 242 0.72 -18.77 20.65
CA PHE A 242 1.13 -19.38 19.39
C PHE A 242 2.42 -18.72 18.93
N LEU A 243 3.31 -19.49 18.34
CA LEU A 243 4.46 -18.96 17.64
C LEU A 243 4.05 -18.51 16.24
N ASN A 244 4.41 -17.30 15.90
CA ASN A 244 4.08 -16.68 14.61
C ASN A 244 4.83 -17.30 13.42
N SER A 245 4.54 -16.81 12.23
CA SER A 245 4.92 -17.31 10.92
C SER A 245 6.43 -17.37 10.64
N ASP A 246 7.30 -16.83 11.49
CA ASP A 246 8.75 -16.91 11.34
C ASP A 246 9.27 -18.33 11.15
N PHE A 247 8.60 -19.27 11.78
CA PHE A 247 8.89 -20.70 11.64
C PHE A 247 8.36 -21.30 10.35
N GLN A 248 7.42 -20.63 9.71
CA GLN A 248 6.73 -21.16 8.53
C GLN A 248 7.47 -20.89 7.22
N SER A 249 8.32 -19.89 7.17
CA SER A 249 8.91 -19.38 5.94
C SER A 249 10.08 -20.20 5.37
N GLY A 250 10.56 -21.20 6.09
CA GLY A 250 11.73 -21.99 5.69
C GLY A 250 11.45 -23.35 5.05
N ARG A 251 10.19 -23.74 4.85
CA ARG A 251 9.84 -25.13 4.53
C ARG A 251 9.75 -25.51 3.06
N GLY A 252 9.81 -24.61 2.13
CA GLY A 252 9.56 -24.95 0.72
C GLY A 252 8.16 -25.54 0.49
N ASN A 253 8.03 -26.44 -0.50
CA ASN A 253 6.73 -27.03 -0.91
C ASN A 253 6.26 -28.22 -0.04
N GLU A 254 7.03 -28.65 0.95
CA GLU A 254 6.75 -29.83 1.78
C GLU A 254 6.20 -29.41 3.16
N ARG A 255 5.11 -28.71 3.18
CA ARG A 255 4.47 -28.26 4.41
C ARG A 255 3.12 -28.94 4.60
N GLY A 256 2.92 -29.57 5.77
CA GLY A 256 1.61 -30.01 6.19
C GLY A 256 0.65 -28.82 6.43
N THR A 257 -0.62 -29.07 6.34
CA THR A 257 -1.67 -28.06 6.60
C THR A 257 -2.09 -27.99 8.07
N ALA A 258 -1.69 -28.99 8.88
CA ALA A 258 -1.92 -28.96 10.32
C ALA A 258 -0.90 -28.01 11.02
N PRO A 259 -1.21 -27.50 12.23
CA PRO A 259 -0.33 -26.60 12.95
C PRO A 259 0.99 -27.31 13.35
N ASP A 260 2.11 -26.62 13.23
CA ASP A 260 3.39 -27.12 13.70
C ASP A 260 3.48 -27.14 15.22
N LEU A 261 4.17 -28.11 15.74
CA LEU A 261 4.38 -28.33 17.16
C LEU A 261 5.79 -27.92 17.57
N TYR A 262 5.87 -27.05 18.56
CA TYR A 262 7.13 -26.60 19.18
C TYR A 262 7.19 -27.12 20.59
N ILE A 263 8.11 -28.05 20.84
CA ILE A 263 8.38 -28.70 22.13
C ILE A 263 9.77 -28.31 22.62
N SER A 264 10.09 -28.58 23.87
CA SER A 264 11.45 -28.36 24.37
C SER A 264 12.44 -29.26 23.63
N GLN A 265 13.69 -28.80 23.47
CA GLN A 265 14.76 -29.59 22.87
C GLN A 265 14.97 -30.91 23.63
N GLN A 266 14.76 -30.90 24.96
CA GLN A 266 14.87 -32.09 25.79
C GLN A 266 13.78 -33.12 25.45
N ALA A 267 12.53 -32.68 25.30
CA ALA A 267 11.42 -33.54 24.88
C ALA A 267 11.67 -34.13 23.48
N LEU A 268 12.17 -33.33 22.53
CA LEU A 268 12.51 -33.83 21.19
C LEU A 268 13.53 -34.97 21.25
N LYS A 269 14.57 -34.86 22.07
CA LYS A 269 15.60 -35.90 22.26
C LYS A 269 15.05 -37.17 22.88
N THR A 270 13.93 -37.14 23.60
CA THR A 270 13.28 -38.35 24.12
C THR A 270 12.47 -39.09 23.07
N LEU A 271 12.04 -38.39 22.02
CA LEU A 271 11.22 -38.93 20.95
C LEU A 271 12.01 -39.38 19.73
N SER A 272 13.18 -38.76 19.46
CA SER A 272 14.00 -39.05 18.29
C SER A 272 15.39 -39.52 18.67
N LYS A 273 15.91 -40.46 17.87
CA LYS A 273 17.28 -41.00 18.01
C LYS A 273 18.33 -39.93 17.75
N GLU A 274 18.11 -39.11 16.77
CA GLU A 274 19.03 -38.06 16.36
C GLU A 274 18.28 -36.75 16.11
N THR A 275 18.87 -35.64 16.55
CA THR A 275 18.32 -34.32 16.31
C THR A 275 19.35 -33.45 15.61
N LYS A 276 18.94 -32.67 14.64
CA LYS A 276 19.78 -31.74 13.86
C LYS A 276 19.29 -30.33 14.00
N ILE A 277 20.18 -29.36 13.86
CA ILE A 277 19.83 -27.97 13.75
C ILE A 277 19.06 -27.79 12.44
N PHE A 278 17.79 -27.36 12.56
CA PHE A 278 16.92 -27.07 11.43
C PHE A 278 17.01 -25.61 11.01
N ARG A 279 17.03 -24.71 12.02
CA ARG A 279 17.06 -23.27 11.80
C ARG A 279 17.90 -22.59 12.88
N ILE A 280 18.62 -21.55 12.49
CA ILE A 280 19.23 -20.57 13.38
C ILE A 280 18.66 -19.21 13.02
N ALA A 281 18.00 -18.56 13.95
CA ALA A 281 17.48 -17.19 13.78
C ALA A 281 18.20 -16.29 14.78
N PHE A 282 18.42 -15.03 14.42
CA PHE A 282 19.06 -14.07 15.31
C PHE A 282 18.77 -12.62 14.89
N ASP A 283 18.97 -11.72 15.82
CA ASP A 283 18.77 -10.29 15.63
C ASP A 283 20.11 -9.55 15.55
N VAL A 284 20.07 -8.31 15.10
CA VAL A 284 21.26 -7.48 14.92
C VAL A 284 21.13 -6.24 15.80
N ILE A 285 22.15 -5.97 16.61
CA ILE A 285 22.20 -4.84 17.54
C ILE A 285 22.03 -3.50 16.82
N ASP A 286 22.62 -3.36 15.64
CA ASP A 286 22.56 -2.14 14.82
C ASP A 286 22.65 -2.47 13.33
N SER A 287 21.89 -1.74 12.52
CA SER A 287 21.82 -1.93 11.07
C SER A 287 23.15 -1.79 10.33
N SER A 288 24.18 -1.17 10.95
CA SER A 288 25.52 -1.05 10.37
C SER A 288 26.23 -2.39 10.19
N TYR A 289 25.84 -3.43 10.95
CA TYR A 289 26.39 -4.78 10.85
C TYR A 289 25.77 -5.61 9.73
N ASN A 290 24.63 -5.20 9.16
CA ASN A 290 23.85 -6.00 8.21
C ASN A 290 24.65 -6.50 6.99
N GLU A 291 25.46 -5.62 6.37
CA GLU A 291 26.26 -5.98 5.18
C GLU A 291 27.36 -6.98 5.53
N GLU A 292 28.06 -6.79 6.64
CA GLU A 292 29.14 -7.68 7.08
C GLU A 292 28.63 -9.04 7.49
N ILE A 293 27.53 -9.07 8.25
CA ILE A 293 26.85 -10.31 8.65
C ILE A 293 26.37 -11.07 7.40
N MET A 294 25.71 -10.39 6.47
CA MET A 294 25.23 -11.01 5.24
C MET A 294 26.37 -11.62 4.40
N ALA A 295 27.46 -10.89 4.23
CA ALA A 295 28.65 -11.37 3.51
C ALA A 295 29.25 -12.60 4.20
N THR A 296 29.30 -12.60 5.52
CA THR A 296 29.81 -13.73 6.31
C THR A 296 28.92 -14.95 6.16
N LEU A 297 27.58 -14.80 6.28
CA LEU A 297 26.62 -15.88 6.08
C LEU A 297 26.70 -16.48 4.67
N GLN A 298 26.79 -15.64 3.65
CA GLN A 298 26.98 -16.08 2.25
C GLN A 298 28.29 -16.86 2.09
N SER A 299 29.37 -16.42 2.71
CA SER A 299 30.66 -17.13 2.69
C SER A 299 30.56 -18.51 3.37
N MET A 300 29.90 -18.58 4.52
CA MET A 300 29.71 -19.84 5.30
C MET A 300 28.85 -20.84 4.54
N THR A 301 27.86 -20.40 3.80
CA THR A 301 26.90 -21.26 3.10
C THR A 301 27.26 -21.53 1.65
N SER A 302 28.25 -20.82 1.08
CA SER A 302 28.63 -20.89 -0.34
C SER A 302 29.05 -22.31 -0.82
N SER A 303 29.54 -23.16 0.08
CA SER A 303 29.97 -24.54 -0.21
C SER A 303 28.89 -25.58 0.10
N VAL A 304 27.73 -25.17 0.63
CA VAL A 304 26.67 -26.08 1.08
C VAL A 304 25.40 -25.73 0.32
N SER A 305 24.94 -26.62 -0.57
CA SER A 305 23.65 -26.45 -1.23
C SER A 305 22.51 -26.78 -0.26
N GLY A 306 21.35 -26.15 -0.41
CA GLY A 306 20.16 -26.45 0.39
C GLY A 306 20.00 -25.60 1.65
N ILE A 307 20.93 -24.71 1.99
CA ILE A 307 20.74 -23.70 3.04
C ILE A 307 20.17 -22.42 2.43
N THR A 308 19.08 -21.95 2.99
CA THR A 308 18.47 -20.66 2.64
C THR A 308 18.80 -19.64 3.72
N ILE A 309 19.34 -18.50 3.31
CA ILE A 309 19.49 -17.33 4.16
C ILE A 309 18.27 -16.44 3.98
N GLN A 310 17.57 -16.16 5.07
CA GLN A 310 16.52 -15.14 5.13
C GLN A 310 17.12 -13.91 5.78
N SER A 311 16.91 -12.75 5.17
CA SER A 311 17.42 -11.48 5.68
C SER A 311 16.35 -10.39 5.53
N ARG A 312 15.93 -9.82 6.66
CA ARG A 312 15.06 -8.61 6.65
C ARG A 312 15.72 -7.48 5.88
N TYR A 313 17.03 -7.33 5.99
CA TYR A 313 17.80 -6.31 5.28
C TYR A 313 17.71 -6.44 3.76
N GLU A 314 17.97 -7.65 3.19
CA GLU A 314 17.83 -7.87 1.75
C GLU A 314 16.38 -7.69 1.29
N LYS A 315 15.42 -8.19 2.08
CA LYS A 315 14.01 -8.08 1.77
C LYS A 315 13.53 -6.63 1.79
N GLN A 316 14.04 -5.84 2.73
CA GLN A 316 13.78 -4.41 2.76
C GLN A 316 14.27 -3.70 1.51
N GLN A 317 15.50 -3.98 1.07
CA GLN A 317 16.06 -3.39 -0.16
C GLN A 317 15.26 -3.80 -1.40
N GLU A 318 14.87 -5.07 -1.51
CA GLU A 318 14.06 -5.57 -2.61
C GLU A 318 12.72 -4.82 -2.70
N ILE A 319 12.02 -4.68 -1.57
CA ILE A 319 10.73 -4.00 -1.48
C ILE A 319 10.85 -2.51 -1.73
N GLU A 320 11.85 -1.85 -1.15
CA GLU A 320 12.10 -0.44 -1.42
C GLU A 320 12.34 -0.19 -2.92
N GLY A 321 13.10 -1.06 -3.58
CA GLY A 321 13.31 -1.02 -5.03
C GLY A 321 12.01 -1.21 -5.83
N TYR A 322 11.18 -2.18 -5.44
CA TYR A 322 9.89 -2.42 -6.05
C TYR A 322 8.92 -1.24 -5.84
N LEU A 323 8.84 -0.73 -4.61
CA LEU A 323 8.00 0.42 -4.28
C LEU A 323 8.48 1.70 -4.99
N LEU A 324 9.80 1.91 -5.11
CA LEU A 324 10.35 3.03 -5.87
C LEU A 324 9.91 2.98 -7.34
N THR A 325 10.02 1.82 -7.98
CA THR A 325 9.58 1.61 -9.37
C THR A 325 8.08 1.90 -9.51
N SER A 326 7.26 1.38 -8.62
CA SER A 326 5.81 1.60 -8.59
C SER A 326 5.47 3.08 -8.36
N LYS A 327 6.19 3.76 -7.45
CA LYS A 327 6.06 5.21 -7.20
C LYS A 327 6.37 6.03 -8.43
N VAL A 328 7.45 5.73 -9.15
CA VAL A 328 7.84 6.43 -10.38
C VAL A 328 6.78 6.27 -11.46
N LEU A 329 6.29 5.06 -11.70
CA LEU A 329 5.26 4.78 -12.71
C LEU A 329 3.94 5.48 -12.38
N ALA A 330 3.44 5.33 -11.15
CA ALA A 330 2.16 5.91 -10.74
C ALA A 330 2.22 7.44 -10.67
N THR A 331 3.33 8.01 -10.18
CA THR A 331 3.54 9.46 -10.15
C THR A 331 3.67 10.02 -11.57
N GLY A 332 4.39 9.32 -12.46
CA GLY A 332 4.53 9.70 -13.87
C GLY A 332 3.19 9.73 -14.58
N LEU A 333 2.38 8.68 -14.44
CA LEU A 333 1.03 8.63 -15.02
C LEU A 333 0.13 9.74 -14.46
N SER A 334 0.14 9.95 -13.16
CA SER A 334 -0.63 11.01 -12.50
C SER A 334 -0.21 12.40 -12.96
N ALA A 335 1.08 12.62 -13.17
CA ALA A 335 1.62 13.87 -13.71
C ALA A 335 1.11 14.15 -15.12
N VAL A 336 1.01 13.13 -15.99
CA VAL A 336 0.45 13.28 -17.35
C VAL A 336 -1.01 13.75 -17.29
N PHE A 337 -1.85 13.12 -16.47
CA PHE A 337 -3.25 13.54 -16.30
C PHE A 337 -3.38 14.95 -15.73
N LEU A 338 -2.51 15.30 -14.77
CA LEU A 338 -2.46 16.63 -14.21
C LEU A 338 -2.06 17.67 -15.27
N LEU A 339 -1.07 17.38 -16.11
CA LEU A 339 -0.67 18.25 -17.22
C LEU A 339 -1.82 18.46 -18.22
N ILE A 340 -2.60 17.41 -18.54
CA ILE A 340 -3.79 17.53 -19.39
C ILE A 340 -4.80 18.50 -18.74
N GLY A 341 -5.03 18.38 -17.44
CA GLY A 341 -5.90 19.31 -16.68
C GLY A 341 -5.41 20.75 -16.74
N ILE A 342 -4.12 20.97 -16.52
CA ILE A 342 -3.47 22.28 -16.58
C ILE A 342 -3.55 22.86 -17.99
N MET A 343 -3.26 22.09 -19.03
CA MET A 343 -3.34 22.53 -20.43
C MET A 343 -4.77 22.94 -20.82
N ASN A 344 -5.76 22.18 -20.36
CA ASN A 344 -7.17 22.54 -20.55
C ASN A 344 -7.52 23.86 -19.86
N PHE A 345 -7.02 24.08 -18.63
CA PHE A 345 -7.19 25.35 -17.93
C PHE A 345 -6.54 26.51 -18.69
N ILE A 346 -5.28 26.35 -19.13
CA ILE A 346 -4.54 27.35 -19.88
C ILE A 346 -5.29 27.73 -21.13
N ASN A 347 -5.72 26.75 -21.92
CA ASN A 347 -6.46 26.96 -23.17
C ASN A 347 -7.78 27.71 -22.90
N THR A 348 -8.56 27.30 -21.89
CA THR A 348 -9.81 27.96 -21.51
C THR A 348 -9.59 29.40 -21.08
N MET A 349 -8.53 29.68 -20.30
CA MET A 349 -8.22 31.04 -19.85
C MET A 349 -7.73 31.93 -20.99
N VAL A 350 -6.87 31.43 -21.86
CA VAL A 350 -6.40 32.20 -23.04
C VAL A 350 -7.58 32.55 -23.95
N VAL A 351 -8.45 31.59 -24.27
CA VAL A 351 -9.67 31.86 -25.05
C VAL A 351 -10.60 32.85 -24.35
N SER A 352 -10.81 32.70 -23.04
CA SER A 352 -11.65 33.60 -22.26
C SER A 352 -11.12 35.04 -22.23
N VAL A 353 -9.80 35.21 -22.10
CA VAL A 353 -9.19 36.55 -22.15
C VAL A 353 -9.30 37.15 -23.56
N ASN A 354 -8.99 36.38 -24.60
CA ASN A 354 -9.03 36.81 -25.99
C ASN A 354 -10.44 37.24 -26.45
N THR A 355 -11.46 36.46 -26.10
CA THR A 355 -12.86 36.80 -26.45
C THR A 355 -13.38 38.02 -25.71
N ARG A 356 -12.71 38.50 -24.68
CA ARG A 356 -13.10 39.65 -23.85
C ARG A 356 -12.21 40.89 -24.07
N LYS A 357 -11.35 40.91 -25.09
CA LYS A 357 -10.47 42.02 -25.42
C LYS A 357 -11.23 43.34 -25.60
N HIS A 358 -12.32 43.28 -26.37
CA HIS A 358 -13.19 44.45 -26.59
C HIS A 358 -13.84 44.95 -25.31
N GLU A 359 -14.32 44.06 -24.43
CA GLU A 359 -14.87 44.42 -23.12
C GLU A 359 -13.80 45.12 -22.23
N PHE A 360 -12.55 44.62 -22.25
CA PHE A 360 -11.47 45.26 -21.49
C PHE A 360 -11.14 46.65 -22.04
N ALA A 361 -11.19 46.85 -23.37
CA ALA A 361 -10.99 48.16 -23.98
C ALA A 361 -12.12 49.16 -23.56
N ILE A 362 -13.37 48.71 -23.51
CA ILE A 362 -14.51 49.52 -23.01
C ILE A 362 -14.30 49.85 -21.53
N LEU A 363 -13.91 48.91 -20.70
CA LEU A 363 -13.66 49.14 -19.27
C LEU A 363 -12.49 50.13 -19.06
N GLU A 364 -11.43 50.08 -19.87
CA GLU A 364 -10.32 51.01 -19.85
C GLU A 364 -10.81 52.43 -20.26
N SER A 365 -11.66 52.55 -21.29
CA SER A 365 -12.22 53.87 -21.71
C SER A 365 -13.17 54.47 -20.68
N VAL A 366 -13.85 53.69 -19.84
CA VAL A 366 -14.69 54.13 -18.72
C VAL A 366 -13.84 54.47 -17.48
N GLY A 367 -12.50 54.29 -17.53
CA GLY A 367 -11.58 54.70 -16.47
C GLY A 367 -11.06 53.55 -15.58
N MET A 368 -11.28 52.30 -15.94
CA MET A 368 -10.70 51.16 -15.24
C MET A 368 -9.21 51.04 -15.57
N THR A 369 -8.35 50.95 -14.56
CA THR A 369 -6.90 50.83 -14.77
C THR A 369 -6.50 49.41 -15.16
N LYS A 370 -5.42 49.26 -15.94
CA LYS A 370 -4.81 47.95 -16.28
C LYS A 370 -4.49 47.11 -15.03
N LYS A 371 -4.09 47.75 -13.90
CA LYS A 371 -3.89 47.08 -12.61
C LYS A 371 -5.18 46.45 -12.06
N GLN A 372 -6.31 47.11 -12.23
CA GLN A 372 -7.60 46.59 -11.77
C GLN A 372 -8.07 45.44 -12.64
N ILE A 373 -7.88 45.47 -13.97
CA ILE A 373 -8.19 44.37 -14.89
C ILE A 373 -7.33 43.13 -14.53
N ARG A 374 -6.02 43.32 -14.35
CA ARG A 374 -5.13 42.22 -13.89
C ARG A 374 -5.58 41.61 -12.55
N LYS A 375 -6.06 42.45 -11.61
CA LYS A 375 -6.59 41.98 -10.33
C LYS A 375 -7.88 41.15 -10.50
N VAL A 376 -8.73 41.50 -11.43
CA VAL A 376 -9.95 40.70 -11.77
C VAL A 376 -9.53 39.35 -12.34
N LEU A 377 -8.58 39.34 -13.27
CA LEU A 377 -8.06 38.10 -13.89
C LEU A 377 -7.35 37.17 -12.87
N LEU A 378 -6.59 37.75 -11.96
CA LEU A 378 -5.99 37.00 -10.83
C LEU A 378 -7.07 36.35 -9.94
N LEU A 379 -8.14 37.12 -9.65
CA LEU A 379 -9.26 36.60 -8.86
C LEU A 379 -10.02 35.52 -9.61
N GLU A 380 -10.14 35.59 -10.92
CA GLU A 380 -10.72 34.52 -11.75
C GLU A 380 -9.89 33.24 -11.63
N GLY A 381 -8.57 33.32 -11.81
CA GLY A 381 -7.67 32.17 -11.60
C GLY A 381 -7.72 31.61 -10.17
N GLY A 382 -7.75 32.50 -9.17
CA GLY A 382 -7.91 32.10 -7.76
C GLY A 382 -9.24 31.37 -7.48
N TYR A 383 -10.34 31.75 -8.13
CA TYR A 383 -11.61 31.02 -8.01
C TYR A 383 -11.53 29.62 -8.66
N TYR A 384 -10.88 29.50 -9.83
CA TYR A 384 -10.67 28.18 -10.44
C TYR A 384 -9.88 27.26 -9.50
N TRP A 385 -8.77 27.77 -8.93
CA TRP A 385 -8.00 27.03 -7.95
C TRP A 385 -8.83 26.66 -6.72
N SER A 386 -9.51 27.63 -6.09
CA SER A 386 -10.24 27.41 -4.83
C SER A 386 -11.37 26.41 -5.00
N ILE A 387 -12.14 26.48 -6.09
CA ILE A 387 -13.26 25.55 -6.36
C ILE A 387 -12.71 24.15 -6.65
N SER A 388 -11.68 24.03 -7.49
CA SER A 388 -11.09 22.72 -7.81
C SER A 388 -10.47 22.07 -6.58
N PHE A 389 -9.81 22.83 -5.72
CA PHE A 389 -9.23 22.33 -4.49
C PHE A 389 -10.29 21.95 -3.44
N LEU A 390 -11.37 22.73 -3.34
CA LEU A 390 -12.51 22.38 -2.49
C LEU A 390 -13.19 21.08 -2.95
N LEU A 391 -13.38 20.90 -4.27
CA LEU A 391 -13.89 19.65 -4.82
C LEU A 391 -12.96 18.47 -4.52
N LEU A 392 -11.64 18.68 -4.58
CA LEU A 392 -10.68 17.64 -4.23
C LEU A 392 -10.79 17.22 -2.76
N ILE A 393 -10.84 18.19 -1.83
CA ILE A 393 -10.93 17.87 -0.38
C ILE A 393 -12.28 17.21 -0.05
N THR A 394 -13.37 17.56 -0.73
CA THR A 394 -14.70 17.00 -0.42
C THR A 394 -14.97 15.72 -1.21
N LEU A 395 -15.19 15.85 -2.52
CA LEU A 395 -15.50 14.71 -3.38
C LEU A 395 -14.29 13.78 -3.58
N GLY A 396 -13.08 14.36 -3.69
CA GLY A 396 -11.86 13.58 -3.88
C GLY A 396 -11.59 12.67 -2.69
N THR A 397 -11.67 13.18 -1.46
CA THR A 397 -11.53 12.39 -0.23
C THR A 397 -12.67 11.36 -0.10
N GLY A 398 -13.91 11.76 -0.45
CA GLY A 398 -15.07 10.85 -0.46
C GLY A 398 -14.93 9.68 -1.44
N ILE A 399 -14.14 9.83 -2.52
CA ILE A 399 -13.81 8.74 -3.46
C ILE A 399 -12.57 7.96 -3.00
N TYR A 400 -11.59 8.64 -2.41
CA TYR A 400 -10.35 8.01 -1.95
C TYR A 400 -10.59 6.98 -0.83
N ILE A 401 -11.43 7.32 0.17
CA ILE A 401 -11.69 6.45 1.33
C ILE A 401 -12.18 5.05 0.93
N PRO A 402 -13.25 4.89 0.11
CA PRO A 402 -13.71 3.55 -0.29
C PRO A 402 -12.71 2.82 -1.21
N ILE A 403 -11.92 3.53 -2.02
CA ILE A 403 -10.85 2.92 -2.81
C ILE A 403 -9.77 2.38 -1.89
N TYR A 404 -9.37 3.14 -0.86
CA TYR A 404 -8.41 2.68 0.14
C TYR A 404 -8.94 1.45 0.90
N ALA A 405 -10.19 1.47 1.35
CA ALA A 405 -10.80 0.33 2.05
C ALA A 405 -10.82 -0.97 1.21
N ALA A 406 -11.05 -0.86 -0.10
CA ALA A 406 -10.95 -1.99 -1.00
C ALA A 406 -9.49 -2.45 -1.21
N PHE A 407 -8.55 -1.50 -1.22
CA PHE A 407 -7.11 -1.78 -1.35
C PHE A 407 -6.55 -2.48 -0.11
N GLU A 408 -6.94 -2.05 1.09
CA GLU A 408 -6.56 -2.64 2.37
C GLU A 408 -6.94 -4.12 2.48
N GLN A 409 -8.11 -4.51 1.95
CA GLN A 409 -8.53 -5.93 1.88
C GLN A 409 -7.61 -6.78 0.98
N MET A 410 -6.98 -6.19 -0.02
CA MET A 410 -6.05 -6.87 -0.93
C MET A 410 -4.61 -6.83 -0.44
N VAL A 411 -4.27 -5.85 0.40
CA VAL A 411 -2.91 -5.56 0.89
C VAL A 411 -2.96 -5.35 2.40
N PRO A 412 -2.95 -6.43 3.20
CA PRO A 412 -3.15 -6.36 4.66
C PRO A 412 -2.11 -5.51 5.42
N TYR A 413 -0.93 -5.32 4.85
CA TYR A 413 0.13 -4.49 5.44
C TYR A 413 0.01 -2.99 5.10
N ALA A 414 -1.00 -2.59 4.33
CA ALA A 414 -1.24 -1.18 4.04
C ALA A 414 -1.81 -0.45 5.27
N THR A 415 -1.23 0.70 5.59
CA THR A 415 -1.74 1.59 6.65
C THR A 415 -2.35 2.84 6.05
N PHE A 416 -3.48 3.29 6.59
CA PHE A 416 -4.13 4.50 6.07
C PHE A 416 -3.18 5.70 6.15
N SER A 417 -2.85 6.26 4.98
CA SER A 417 -2.04 7.46 4.86
C SER A 417 -2.72 8.46 3.92
N TYR A 418 -2.97 9.66 4.44
CA TYR A 418 -3.49 10.74 3.63
C TYR A 418 -2.31 11.61 3.15
N PRO A 419 -2.08 11.78 1.82
CA PRO A 419 -0.85 12.37 1.28
C PRO A 419 -0.87 13.90 1.35
N ILE A 420 -0.95 14.48 2.57
CA ILE A 420 -1.08 15.93 2.81
C ILE A 420 0.06 16.72 2.17
N THR A 421 1.30 16.26 2.35
CA THR A 421 2.50 16.95 1.81
C THR A 421 2.44 17.04 0.29
N SER A 422 2.14 15.92 -0.38
CA SER A 422 2.01 15.86 -1.85
C SER A 422 0.88 16.76 -2.36
N LEU A 423 -0.25 16.78 -1.65
CA LEU A 423 -1.38 17.66 -1.97
C LEU A 423 -1.05 19.14 -1.83
N LEU A 424 -0.30 19.54 -0.80
CA LEU A 424 0.13 20.93 -0.62
C LEU A 424 1.08 21.38 -1.72
N ILE A 425 2.01 20.52 -2.12
CA ILE A 425 2.94 20.80 -3.24
C ILE A 425 2.14 21.06 -4.52
N ILE A 426 1.22 20.15 -4.86
CA ILE A 426 0.46 20.26 -6.10
C ILE A 426 -0.53 21.42 -6.07
N ALA A 427 -1.15 21.70 -4.92
CA ALA A 427 -2.00 22.88 -4.73
C ALA A 427 -1.25 24.17 -5.00
N THR A 428 0.01 24.26 -4.55
CA THR A 428 0.89 25.41 -4.78
C THR A 428 1.24 25.57 -6.27
N ILE A 429 1.57 24.46 -6.95
CA ILE A 429 1.88 24.47 -8.39
C ILE A 429 0.65 24.95 -9.19
N ILE A 430 -0.54 24.42 -8.90
CA ILE A 430 -1.77 24.80 -9.59
C ILE A 430 -2.14 26.25 -9.29
N LEU A 431 -1.97 26.72 -8.05
CA LEU A 431 -2.19 28.12 -7.70
C LEU A 431 -1.29 29.04 -8.53
N PHE A 432 -0.03 28.68 -8.70
CA PHE A 432 0.92 29.40 -9.52
C PHE A 432 0.48 29.45 -10.99
N VAL A 433 0.10 28.32 -11.58
CA VAL A 433 -0.42 28.24 -12.95
C VAL A 433 -1.69 29.06 -13.11
N CYS A 434 -2.67 28.92 -12.21
CA CYS A 434 -3.94 29.63 -12.24
C CYS A 434 -3.76 31.17 -12.09
N SER A 435 -2.71 31.60 -11.42
CA SER A 435 -2.41 33.03 -11.23
C SER A 435 -1.66 33.62 -12.42
N ILE A 436 -0.71 32.90 -12.98
CA ILE A 436 0.17 33.41 -14.05
C ILE A 436 -0.52 33.41 -15.41
N THR A 437 -1.22 32.33 -15.75
CA THR A 437 -1.82 32.15 -17.09
C THR A 437 -2.70 33.34 -17.53
N PRO A 438 -3.67 33.82 -16.73
CA PRO A 438 -4.51 34.94 -17.15
C PRO A 438 -3.75 36.28 -17.28
N ILE A 439 -2.66 36.45 -16.51
CA ILE A 439 -1.82 37.64 -16.60
C ILE A 439 -1.01 37.62 -17.90
N MET A 440 -0.44 36.46 -18.26
CA MET A 440 0.33 36.31 -19.50
C MET A 440 -0.56 36.50 -20.72
N ALA A 441 -1.75 35.86 -20.74
CA ALA A 441 -2.73 36.04 -21.81
C ALA A 441 -3.13 37.50 -22.01
N PHE A 442 -3.25 38.28 -20.92
CA PHE A 442 -3.59 39.73 -21.00
C PHE A 442 -2.37 40.57 -21.39
N LYS A 443 -1.13 40.17 -21.11
CA LYS A 443 0.09 40.95 -21.43
C LYS A 443 0.33 41.05 -22.92
N GLU A 444 0.04 40.02 -23.71
CA GLU A 444 0.18 40.00 -25.16
C GLU A 444 -0.69 41.07 -25.82
N ASP A 445 -1.83 41.43 -25.19
CA ASP A 445 -2.78 42.42 -25.72
C ASP A 445 -2.44 43.88 -25.41
N ILE A 446 -1.53 44.13 -24.45
CA ILE A 446 -1.17 45.52 -24.02
C ILE A 446 -0.33 46.25 -25.08
N VAL A 447 0.27 45.52 -26.01
CA VAL A 447 1.11 46.12 -27.09
C VAL A 447 0.27 46.92 -28.09
N GLN A 448 -1.04 46.64 -28.24
CA GLN A 448 -1.95 47.37 -29.11
C GLN A 448 -2.62 48.59 -28.38
N SER A 449 -2.78 49.68 -29.08
CA SER A 449 -3.46 50.85 -28.51
C SER A 449 -4.93 50.58 -28.25
N VAL A 450 -5.56 51.26 -27.26
CA VAL A 450 -7.01 51.12 -26.95
C VAL A 450 -7.86 51.40 -28.19
N VAL A 451 -7.46 52.37 -29.04
CA VAL A 451 -8.16 52.75 -30.28
C VAL A 451 -8.09 51.61 -31.33
N GLU A 452 -6.96 50.93 -31.47
CA GLU A 452 -6.84 49.78 -32.37
C GLU A 452 -7.68 48.59 -31.91
N ARG A 453 -7.76 48.36 -30.60
CA ARG A 453 -8.57 47.26 -30.01
C ARG A 453 -10.09 47.52 -30.12
N LEU A 454 -10.50 48.78 -30.19
CA LEU A 454 -11.90 49.15 -30.41
C LEU A 454 -12.28 49.11 -31.90
N ARG A 455 -11.31 49.13 -32.83
CA ARG A 455 -11.51 49.18 -34.29
C ARG A 455 -11.41 47.81 -34.96
N GLN A 456 -11.01 46.77 -34.22
CA GLN A 456 -10.96 45.36 -34.70
C GLN A 456 -12.38 44.74 -34.57
N ASP A 457 -13.34 45.18 -35.39
CA ASP A 457 -14.58 44.48 -35.71
C ASP A 457 -14.62 44.16 -37.22
#